data_5f1be0997369f07e4e6dfbe194f6aeb2
#
_entry.id   5f1be0997369f07e4e6dfbe194f6aeb2
#
_cell.length_a   1.000
_cell.length_b   1.000
_cell.length_c   1.000
_cell.angle_alpha   90.00
_cell.angle_beta   90.00
_cell.angle_gamma   90.00
#
_symmetry.space_group_name_H-M   'P 1'
#
loop_
_entity.id
_entity.type
_entity.pdbx_description
1 polymer ?
#
loop_
_entity_poly.entity_id
_entity_poly.type
_entity_poly.pdbx_seq_one_letter_code
_entity_poly.pdbx_strand_id
1 'polypeptide(L)'
;MEIPATGVVDYITNIVDCPIPTDAWLKGAVVRPDNKKVVHHVIVYLEYPEGYPGANSWEEKWLTSWSPGRAPTLFPGGTGKFIPKGTKLRFQLHYTPYGKEAADLTEIGMYLHQQPPSTELRKTGAANRDFTIPAQASNHSTLAVLNFPKDTILYDLSPHMHKRGSWFRYEALYPDGKYEVLLSVPRYNFNWQQSYRFAQPKHVPAGTRILCTGGFDNSSFNPDNPDPTQSVHWGDQSFEEMFIGFLTASDVAPRAAVGSP
;
A
#
# COMPACT_ATOMS: atom_id res chain seq x y z
N MET A 1 -2.74 10.00 22.24
CA MET A 1 -1.30 9.69 22.22
C MET A 1 -0.56 10.98 22.44
N GLU A 2 0.33 11.02 23.43
CA GLU A 2 1.19 12.19 23.67
C GLU A 2 2.45 12.09 22.83
N ILE A 3 2.83 13.16 22.17
CA ILE A 3 3.99 13.27 21.26
C ILE A 3 4.94 14.33 21.81
N PRO A 4 6.24 13.99 21.99
CA PRO A 4 7.23 14.94 22.52
C PRO A 4 7.48 16.10 21.56
N ALA A 5 8.03 17.20 22.08
CA ALA A 5 8.34 18.37 21.26
C ALA A 5 9.44 18.10 20.21
N THR A 6 10.41 17.25 20.52
CA THR A 6 11.60 16.96 19.70
C THR A 6 12.01 15.49 19.82
N GLY A 7 12.94 15.05 18.99
CA GLY A 7 13.48 13.69 18.99
C GLY A 7 12.83 12.81 17.90
N VAL A 8 13.17 11.53 17.95
CA VAL A 8 12.59 10.50 17.08
C VAL A 8 11.51 9.77 17.87
N VAL A 9 10.34 9.60 17.26
CA VAL A 9 9.26 8.80 17.82
C VAL A 9 9.22 7.48 17.05
N ASP A 10 9.40 6.38 17.76
CA ASP A 10 9.27 5.04 17.16
C ASP A 10 7.87 4.79 16.64
N TYR A 11 7.74 3.84 15.71
CA TYR A 11 6.43 3.43 15.22
C TYR A 11 5.58 2.87 16.37
N ILE A 12 4.37 3.38 16.48
CA ILE A 12 3.42 2.95 17.50
C ILE A 12 2.40 2.02 16.87
N THR A 13 2.21 0.87 17.49
CA THR A 13 1.21 -0.10 17.06
C THR A 13 0.14 -0.26 18.12
N ASN A 14 -1.11 0.01 17.75
CA ASN A 14 -2.28 -0.20 18.60
C ASN A 14 -3.25 -1.18 17.92
N ILE A 15 -3.70 -2.19 18.68
CA ILE A 15 -4.71 -3.13 18.23
C ILE A 15 -5.98 -2.88 19.02
N VAL A 16 -7.08 -2.65 18.31
CA VAL A 16 -8.40 -2.41 18.88
C VAL A 16 -9.42 -3.36 18.26
N ASP A 17 -10.51 -3.60 18.95
CA ASP A 17 -11.61 -4.38 18.40
C ASP A 17 -12.27 -3.62 17.23
N CYS A 18 -12.61 -4.35 16.18
CA CYS A 18 -13.37 -3.77 15.07
C CYS A 18 -14.81 -3.49 15.57
N PRO A 19 -15.35 -2.28 15.33
CA PRO A 19 -16.70 -1.92 15.81
C PRO A 19 -17.83 -2.63 15.05
N ILE A 20 -17.49 -3.51 14.11
CA ILE A 20 -18.44 -4.28 13.31
C ILE A 20 -18.64 -5.66 13.97
N PRO A 21 -19.81 -5.92 14.57
CA PRO A 21 -20.01 -7.12 15.40
C PRO A 21 -20.31 -8.40 14.61
N THR A 22 -20.55 -8.29 13.30
CA THR A 22 -20.94 -9.41 12.40
C THR A 22 -20.10 -9.37 11.13
N ASP A 23 -20.18 -10.41 10.34
CA ASP A 23 -19.63 -10.41 8.98
C ASP A 23 -20.17 -9.20 8.20
N ALA A 24 -19.29 -8.50 7.50
CA ALA A 24 -19.66 -7.31 6.76
C ALA A 24 -18.81 -7.12 5.49
N TRP A 25 -19.33 -6.34 4.58
CA TRP A 25 -18.63 -5.90 3.38
C TRP A 25 -18.33 -4.41 3.46
N LEU A 26 -17.06 -4.07 3.43
CA LEU A 26 -16.59 -2.70 3.40
C LEU A 26 -16.62 -2.14 1.99
N LYS A 27 -17.17 -0.95 1.83
CA LYS A 27 -17.19 -0.19 0.57
C LYS A 27 -16.17 0.94 0.55
N GLY A 28 -15.57 1.25 1.71
CA GLY A 28 -14.52 2.24 1.84
C GLY A 28 -14.15 2.52 3.28
N ALA A 29 -13.01 3.16 3.46
CA ALA A 29 -12.52 3.57 4.78
C ALA A 29 -11.82 4.93 4.69
N VAL A 30 -11.91 5.71 5.77
CA VAL A 30 -11.22 6.98 5.93
C VAL A 30 -10.51 7.03 7.28
N VAL A 31 -9.22 7.31 7.27
CA VAL A 31 -8.47 7.60 8.49
C VAL A 31 -8.46 9.12 8.70
N ARG A 32 -8.73 9.54 9.92
CA ARG A 32 -8.79 10.95 10.32
C ARG A 32 -7.88 11.19 11.51
N PRO A 33 -6.63 11.60 11.29
CA PRO A 33 -5.81 12.15 12.36
C PRO A 33 -6.45 13.41 12.93
N ASP A 34 -6.48 13.53 14.25
CA ASP A 34 -6.91 14.75 14.93
C ASP A 34 -5.84 15.85 14.73
N ASN A 35 -4.59 15.51 14.94
CA ASN A 35 -3.48 16.44 14.81
C ASN A 35 -2.59 16.15 13.61
N LYS A 36 -2.98 16.66 12.43
CA LYS A 36 -2.24 16.47 11.17
C LYS A 36 -0.85 17.11 11.14
N LYS A 37 -0.45 17.92 12.14
CA LYS A 37 0.88 18.53 12.20
C LYS A 37 1.94 17.57 12.69
N VAL A 38 1.55 16.60 13.51
CA VAL A 38 2.46 15.62 14.10
C VAL A 38 2.33 14.23 13.48
N VAL A 39 1.20 13.92 12.83
CA VAL A 39 1.00 12.63 12.18
C VAL A 39 1.67 12.66 10.81
N HIS A 40 2.70 11.84 10.62
CA HIS A 40 3.35 11.65 9.33
C HIS A 40 2.55 10.70 8.45
N HIS A 41 2.23 9.52 8.96
CA HIS A 41 1.28 8.61 8.32
C HIS A 41 0.63 7.66 9.33
N VAL A 42 -0.48 7.08 8.91
CA VAL A 42 -1.18 6.00 9.61
C VAL A 42 -1.49 4.90 8.62
N ILE A 43 -1.21 3.66 8.98
CA ILE A 43 -1.65 2.48 8.24
C ILE A 43 -2.59 1.69 9.13
N VAL A 44 -3.70 1.25 8.59
CA VAL A 44 -4.67 0.39 9.29
C VAL A 44 -4.72 -0.96 8.59
N TYR A 45 -4.51 -2.01 9.38
CA TYR A 45 -4.57 -3.40 8.95
C TYR A 45 -5.75 -4.10 9.59
N LEU A 46 -6.27 -5.12 8.90
CA LEU A 46 -7.21 -6.09 9.44
C LEU A 46 -6.42 -7.22 10.12
N GLU A 47 -6.64 -7.43 11.40
CA GLU A 47 -6.16 -8.61 12.10
C GLU A 47 -7.30 -9.62 12.11
N TYR A 48 -7.25 -10.55 11.17
CA TYR A 48 -8.27 -11.56 10.98
C TYR A 48 -8.33 -12.57 12.12
N PRO A 49 -9.50 -13.19 12.38
CA PRO A 49 -9.60 -14.30 13.29
C PRO A 49 -8.66 -15.44 12.92
N GLU A 50 -8.26 -16.24 13.90
CA GLU A 50 -7.44 -17.43 13.69
C GLU A 50 -8.09 -18.38 12.67
N GLY A 51 -7.29 -18.92 11.75
CA GLY A 51 -7.76 -19.84 10.71
C GLY A 51 -8.43 -19.17 9.50
N TYR A 52 -8.58 -17.83 9.48
CA TYR A 52 -9.13 -17.15 8.32
C TYR A 52 -8.16 -17.23 7.13
N PRO A 53 -8.64 -17.60 5.91
CA PRO A 53 -7.79 -17.62 4.71
C PRO A 53 -7.17 -16.24 4.44
N GLY A 54 -5.86 -16.19 4.17
CA GLY A 54 -5.14 -14.91 3.96
C GLY A 54 -4.69 -14.21 5.24
N ALA A 55 -5.02 -14.73 6.44
CA ALA A 55 -4.62 -14.12 7.71
C ALA A 55 -3.10 -13.98 7.92
N ASN A 56 -2.29 -14.70 7.14
CA ASN A 56 -0.83 -14.64 7.18
C ASN A 56 -0.22 -13.71 6.12
N SER A 57 -1.02 -13.18 5.19
CA SER A 57 -0.56 -12.25 4.17
C SER A 57 -0.71 -10.81 4.66
N TRP A 58 0.38 -10.06 4.71
CA TRP A 58 0.34 -8.65 5.10
C TRP A 58 -0.39 -7.80 4.06
N GLU A 59 -0.33 -8.20 2.79
CA GLU A 59 -1.03 -7.54 1.69
C GLU A 59 -2.55 -7.67 1.86
N GLU A 60 -3.01 -8.86 2.21
CA GLU A 60 -4.44 -9.11 2.47
C GLU A 60 -4.94 -8.37 3.71
N LYS A 61 -4.09 -8.21 4.71
CA LYS A 61 -4.41 -7.44 5.92
C LYS A 61 -4.51 -5.94 5.69
N TRP A 62 -3.84 -5.39 4.68
CA TRP A 62 -3.87 -3.95 4.43
C TRP A 62 -5.28 -3.45 4.11
N LEU A 63 -5.80 -2.56 4.95
CA LEU A 63 -7.13 -1.98 4.78
C LEU A 63 -7.06 -0.61 4.14
N THR A 64 -6.42 0.32 4.80
CA THR A 64 -6.34 1.72 4.37
C THR A 64 -5.12 2.40 4.99
N SER A 65 -4.79 3.58 4.49
CA SER A 65 -3.75 4.42 5.09
C SER A 65 -4.09 5.89 4.91
N TRP A 66 -3.44 6.70 5.73
CA TRP A 66 -3.47 8.15 5.63
C TRP A 66 -2.05 8.70 5.59
N SER A 67 -1.84 9.69 4.75
CA SER A 67 -0.68 10.59 4.75
C SER A 67 -1.15 11.96 4.25
N PRO A 68 -0.38 13.04 4.45
CA PRO A 68 -0.74 14.36 3.93
C PRO A 68 -1.09 14.32 2.43
N GLY A 69 -2.24 14.88 2.06
CA GLY A 69 -2.72 14.91 0.67
C GLY A 69 -3.38 13.64 0.15
N ARG A 70 -3.35 12.53 0.90
CA ARG A 70 -3.99 11.27 0.47
C ARG A 70 -5.50 11.34 0.60
N ALA A 71 -6.20 10.96 -0.47
CA ALA A 71 -7.66 10.83 -0.48
C ALA A 71 -8.13 9.60 0.34
N PRO A 72 -9.38 9.61 0.86
CA PRO A 72 -10.01 8.44 1.45
C PRO A 72 -9.98 7.24 0.52
N THR A 73 -9.88 6.04 1.08
CA THR A 73 -9.99 4.79 0.33
C THR A 73 -11.46 4.50 0.06
N LEU A 74 -11.92 4.76 -1.18
CA LEU A 74 -13.23 4.37 -1.66
C LEU A 74 -13.06 3.31 -2.73
N PHE A 75 -13.74 2.18 -2.57
CA PHE A 75 -13.67 1.09 -3.54
C PHE A 75 -14.55 1.39 -4.76
N PRO A 76 -14.19 0.92 -5.96
CA PRO A 76 -15.01 1.06 -7.15
C PRO A 76 -16.40 0.46 -6.96
N GLY A 77 -17.39 0.98 -7.70
CA GLY A 77 -18.77 0.46 -7.63
C GLY A 77 -18.84 -1.04 -7.88
N GLY A 78 -19.67 -1.73 -7.11
CA GLY A 78 -19.81 -3.19 -7.19
C GLY A 78 -18.70 -4.01 -6.55
N THR A 79 -17.70 -3.34 -5.93
CA THR A 79 -16.57 -4.02 -5.27
C THR A 79 -16.55 -3.75 -3.77
N GLY A 80 -15.91 -4.62 -3.00
CA GLY A 80 -15.76 -4.44 -1.55
C GLY A 80 -14.65 -5.30 -0.95
N LYS A 81 -14.36 -5.08 0.31
CA LYS A 81 -13.46 -5.91 1.12
C LYS A 81 -14.28 -6.62 2.20
N PHE A 82 -14.14 -7.93 2.30
CA PHE A 82 -14.83 -8.69 3.33
C PHE A 82 -14.15 -8.52 4.69
N ILE A 83 -14.97 -8.34 5.72
CA ILE A 83 -14.53 -8.24 7.12
C ILE A 83 -15.29 -9.31 7.90
N PRO A 84 -14.65 -10.43 8.24
CA PRO A 84 -15.28 -11.46 9.05
C PRO A 84 -15.48 -10.99 10.50
N LYS A 85 -16.51 -11.50 11.15
CA LYS A 85 -16.76 -11.29 12.57
C LYS A 85 -15.51 -11.65 13.38
N GLY A 86 -15.20 -10.84 14.40
CA GLY A 86 -14.04 -11.05 15.28
C GLY A 86 -12.74 -10.49 14.74
N THR A 87 -12.76 -9.84 13.57
CA THR A 87 -11.60 -9.05 13.07
C THR A 87 -11.26 -7.95 14.08
N LYS A 88 -9.95 -7.67 14.24
CA LYS A 88 -9.46 -6.49 14.96
C LYS A 88 -8.81 -5.53 14.00
N LEU A 89 -8.66 -4.27 14.41
CA LEU A 89 -7.96 -3.24 13.64
C LEU A 89 -6.61 -2.99 14.28
N ARG A 90 -5.54 -3.12 13.50
CA ARG A 90 -4.20 -2.75 13.92
C ARG A 90 -3.80 -1.45 13.25
N PHE A 91 -3.64 -0.41 14.06
CA PHE A 91 -3.11 0.88 13.65
C PHE A 91 -1.60 0.87 13.78
N GLN A 92 -0.89 1.23 12.73
CA GLN A 92 0.52 1.58 12.76
C GLN A 92 0.62 3.09 12.53
N LEU A 93 1.12 3.81 13.54
CA LEU A 93 1.19 5.27 13.55
C LEU A 93 2.64 5.72 13.53
N HIS A 94 2.94 6.68 12.68
CA HIS A 94 4.23 7.35 12.62
C HIS A 94 4.04 8.84 12.87
N TYR A 95 4.74 9.35 13.90
CA TYR A 95 4.68 10.74 14.31
C TYR A 95 5.99 11.46 14.02
N THR A 96 5.91 12.74 13.67
CA THR A 96 7.07 13.63 13.52
C THR A 96 6.89 14.82 14.44
N PRO A 97 7.71 14.95 15.49
CA PRO A 97 7.75 16.13 16.36
C PRO A 97 8.01 17.43 15.58
N TYR A 98 7.42 18.53 16.03
CA TYR A 98 7.52 19.82 15.34
C TYR A 98 7.94 20.99 16.25
N GLY A 99 8.65 20.72 17.35
CA GLY A 99 9.16 21.72 18.28
C GLY A 99 8.23 22.06 19.44
N LYS A 100 7.08 21.39 19.54
CA LYS A 100 6.10 21.55 20.64
C LYS A 100 5.53 20.19 21.01
N GLU A 101 5.25 20.01 22.32
CA GLU A 101 4.45 18.87 22.76
C GLU A 101 3.08 18.90 22.12
N ALA A 102 2.56 17.75 21.77
CA ALA A 102 1.29 17.59 21.09
C ALA A 102 0.59 16.30 21.50
N ALA A 103 -0.70 16.24 21.23
CA ALA A 103 -1.48 15.01 21.35
C ALA A 103 -2.17 14.71 20.01
N ASP A 104 -2.47 13.44 19.78
CA ASP A 104 -3.27 12.98 18.63
C ASP A 104 -4.26 11.89 19.05
N LEU A 105 -5.45 11.95 18.48
CA LEU A 105 -6.49 10.93 18.54
C LEU A 105 -6.93 10.59 17.11
N THR A 106 -6.21 9.68 16.48
CA THR A 106 -6.56 9.20 15.14
C THR A 106 -7.80 8.30 15.18
N GLU A 107 -8.73 8.55 14.30
CA GLU A 107 -9.97 7.79 14.12
C GLU A 107 -10.02 7.11 12.75
N ILE A 108 -10.87 6.08 12.63
CA ILE A 108 -11.23 5.48 11.34
C ILE A 108 -12.75 5.50 11.16
N GLY A 109 -13.19 5.99 10.00
CA GLY A 109 -14.57 5.84 9.51
C GLY A 109 -14.63 4.68 8.52
N MET A 110 -15.62 3.79 8.69
CA MET A 110 -15.82 2.63 7.84
C MET A 110 -17.20 2.70 7.17
N TYR A 111 -17.23 2.59 5.84
CA TYR A 111 -18.45 2.61 5.06
C TYR A 111 -18.80 1.18 4.64
N LEU A 112 -20.00 0.72 5.01
CA LEU A 112 -20.44 -0.65 4.76
C LEU A 112 -21.40 -0.71 3.57
N HIS A 113 -21.37 -1.85 2.87
CA HIS A 113 -22.43 -2.24 1.94
C HIS A 113 -23.66 -2.75 2.70
N GLN A 114 -24.85 -2.45 2.19
CA GLN A 114 -26.10 -3.04 2.70
C GLN A 114 -26.30 -4.46 2.19
N GLN A 115 -25.76 -4.77 1.03
CA GLN A 115 -25.79 -6.09 0.40
C GLN A 115 -24.37 -6.45 -0.05
N PRO A 116 -23.99 -7.75 -0.10
CA PRO A 116 -22.69 -8.17 -0.60
C PRO A 116 -22.41 -7.59 -1.99
N PRO A 117 -21.22 -7.06 -2.25
CA PRO A 117 -20.84 -6.64 -3.59
C PRO A 117 -20.60 -7.86 -4.50
N SER A 118 -20.61 -7.64 -5.81
CA SER A 118 -20.35 -8.69 -6.79
C SER A 118 -18.91 -9.17 -6.82
N THR A 119 -17.98 -8.36 -6.29
CA THR A 119 -16.54 -8.59 -6.44
C THR A 119 -15.80 -8.22 -5.17
N GLU A 120 -14.97 -9.13 -4.67
CA GLU A 120 -14.05 -8.85 -3.56
C GLU A 120 -12.74 -8.27 -4.07
N LEU A 121 -12.29 -7.18 -3.44
CA LEU A 121 -11.00 -6.57 -3.69
C LEU A 121 -9.93 -7.14 -2.75
N ARG A 122 -8.74 -7.31 -3.30
CA ARG A 122 -7.52 -7.55 -2.52
C ARG A 122 -6.46 -6.50 -2.81
N LYS A 123 -5.74 -6.11 -1.78
CA LYS A 123 -4.49 -5.39 -1.94
C LYS A 123 -3.39 -6.42 -2.11
N THR A 124 -2.48 -6.20 -3.04
CA THR A 124 -1.30 -7.06 -3.26
C THR A 124 -0.14 -6.21 -3.74
N GLY A 125 1.01 -6.79 -3.96
CA GLY A 125 2.16 -6.02 -4.44
C GLY A 125 3.36 -6.89 -4.81
N ALA A 126 4.23 -6.31 -5.63
CA ALA A 126 5.57 -6.80 -5.88
C ALA A 126 6.53 -6.09 -4.92
N ALA A 127 7.24 -6.83 -4.09
CA ALA A 127 8.24 -6.29 -3.17
C ALA A 127 9.60 -6.94 -3.42
N ASN A 128 10.65 -6.14 -3.41
CA ASN A 128 12.02 -6.64 -3.25
C ASN A 128 12.50 -6.25 -1.85
N ARG A 129 12.92 -7.24 -1.07
CA ARG A 129 13.45 -7.06 0.28
C ARG A 129 14.94 -7.37 0.38
N ASP A 130 15.52 -7.83 -0.73
CA ASP A 130 16.91 -8.25 -0.81
C ASP A 130 17.65 -7.32 -1.77
N PHE A 131 17.99 -6.14 -1.29
CA PHE A 131 18.83 -5.17 -2.00
C PHE A 131 19.77 -4.44 -1.04
N THR A 132 20.86 -3.98 -1.59
CA THR A 132 21.79 -3.05 -0.92
C THR A 132 22.06 -1.88 -1.83
N ILE A 133 21.70 -0.69 -1.39
CA ILE A 133 22.03 0.55 -2.08
C ILE A 133 23.41 0.99 -1.58
N PRO A 134 24.43 1.04 -2.44
CA PRO A 134 25.77 1.45 -2.00
C PRO A 134 25.82 2.90 -1.51
N ALA A 135 26.74 3.20 -0.63
CA ALA A 135 27.07 4.57 -0.27
C ALA A 135 27.38 5.39 -1.52
N GLN A 136 26.93 6.65 -1.56
CA GLN A 136 27.14 7.61 -2.67
C GLN A 136 26.56 7.20 -4.03
N ALA A 137 25.80 6.11 -4.13
CA ALA A 137 25.19 5.68 -5.39
C ALA A 137 24.08 6.66 -5.83
N SER A 138 24.29 7.36 -6.94
CA SER A 138 23.33 8.33 -7.48
C SER A 138 22.20 7.69 -8.34
N ASN A 139 22.35 6.43 -8.72
CA ASN A 139 21.36 5.70 -9.54
C ASN A 139 21.49 4.20 -9.29
N HIS A 140 20.90 3.72 -8.21
CA HIS A 140 20.82 2.29 -7.92
C HIS A 140 19.45 1.76 -8.29
N SER A 141 19.39 0.83 -9.26
CA SER A 141 18.12 0.27 -9.74
C SER A 141 17.79 -1.03 -9.04
N THR A 142 16.50 -1.26 -8.84
CA THR A 142 15.96 -2.51 -8.31
C THR A 142 14.72 -2.96 -9.07
N LEU A 143 14.37 -4.24 -8.93
CA LEU A 143 13.25 -4.90 -9.60
C LEU A 143 12.50 -5.78 -8.60
N ALA A 144 11.18 -5.77 -8.72
CA ALA A 144 10.29 -6.75 -8.11
C ALA A 144 9.28 -7.28 -9.14
N VAL A 145 8.82 -8.51 -8.98
CA VAL A 145 7.88 -9.15 -9.92
C VAL A 145 6.71 -9.75 -9.17
N LEU A 146 5.50 -9.48 -9.66
CA LEU A 146 4.26 -10.13 -9.23
C LEU A 146 3.68 -10.93 -10.40
N ASN A 147 3.33 -12.20 -10.14
CA ASN A 147 2.71 -13.08 -11.14
C ASN A 147 1.20 -13.19 -10.88
N PHE A 148 0.43 -13.12 -11.94
CA PHE A 148 -1.02 -13.37 -11.90
C PHE A 148 -1.33 -14.73 -12.52
N PRO A 149 -1.58 -15.79 -11.70
CA PRO A 149 -1.88 -17.12 -12.22
C PRO A 149 -3.32 -17.26 -12.75
N LYS A 150 -4.16 -16.24 -12.51
CA LYS A 150 -5.56 -16.17 -12.93
C LYS A 150 -5.85 -14.87 -13.64
N ASP A 151 -6.91 -14.86 -14.45
CA ASP A 151 -7.47 -13.62 -15.00
C ASP A 151 -7.80 -12.65 -13.86
N THR A 152 -7.28 -11.45 -13.96
CA THR A 152 -7.32 -10.47 -12.88
C THR A 152 -7.72 -9.09 -13.42
N ILE A 153 -8.45 -8.34 -12.62
CA ILE A 153 -8.76 -6.92 -12.87
C ILE A 153 -7.89 -6.08 -11.94
N LEU A 154 -7.16 -5.14 -12.49
CA LEU A 154 -6.39 -4.12 -11.73
C LEU A 154 -7.19 -2.82 -11.64
N TYR A 155 -7.22 -2.20 -10.47
CA TYR A 155 -7.97 -0.97 -10.21
C TYR A 155 -7.07 0.24 -9.97
N ASP A 156 -5.98 0.08 -9.25
CA ASP A 156 -4.99 1.12 -8.97
C ASP A 156 -3.58 0.56 -8.78
N LEU A 157 -2.59 1.45 -8.90
CA LEU A 157 -1.18 1.20 -8.64
C LEU A 157 -0.68 2.24 -7.64
N SER A 158 0.13 1.82 -6.68
CA SER A 158 0.64 2.70 -5.61
C SER A 158 2.12 2.37 -5.36
N PRO A 159 3.06 3.09 -5.99
CA PRO A 159 4.48 2.90 -5.76
C PRO A 159 4.87 3.36 -4.34
N HIS A 160 5.78 2.60 -3.72
CA HIS A 160 6.29 2.92 -2.41
C HIS A 160 7.80 2.69 -2.31
N MET A 161 8.49 3.74 -1.96
CA MET A 161 9.90 3.80 -1.55
C MET A 161 10.01 4.83 -0.43
N HIS A 162 11.17 4.92 0.23
CA HIS A 162 11.44 5.95 1.21
C HIS A 162 12.17 7.16 0.59
N LYS A 163 13.01 7.84 1.38
CA LYS A 163 13.61 9.15 1.04
C LYS A 163 14.59 9.13 -0.14
N ARG A 164 15.17 7.95 -0.45
CA ARG A 164 16.11 7.81 -1.57
C ARG A 164 15.44 7.41 -2.87
N GLY A 165 14.13 7.12 -2.85
CA GLY A 165 13.37 6.82 -4.05
C GLY A 165 13.44 7.97 -5.04
N SER A 166 13.85 7.70 -6.29
CA SER A 166 14.01 8.70 -7.34
C SER A 166 13.04 8.54 -8.50
N TRP A 167 12.71 7.32 -8.88
CA TRP A 167 11.71 7.02 -9.92
C TRP A 167 11.12 5.63 -9.72
N PHE A 168 9.91 5.40 -10.26
CA PHE A 168 9.21 4.12 -10.17
C PHE A 168 8.43 3.83 -11.46
N ARG A 169 8.37 2.56 -11.88
CA ARG A 169 7.66 2.14 -13.08
C ARG A 169 7.00 0.79 -12.89
N TYR A 170 5.76 0.65 -13.39
CA TYR A 170 5.05 -0.61 -13.50
C TYR A 170 4.90 -0.99 -14.96
N GLU A 171 5.15 -2.24 -15.27
CA GLU A 171 5.10 -2.79 -16.61
C GLU A 171 4.40 -4.15 -16.59
N ALA A 172 3.53 -4.40 -17.55
CA ALA A 172 2.90 -5.70 -17.75
C ALA A 172 3.63 -6.45 -18.86
N LEU A 173 4.06 -7.67 -18.58
CA LEU A 173 4.49 -8.63 -19.58
C LEU A 173 3.41 -9.70 -19.69
N TYR A 174 2.71 -9.71 -20.82
CA TYR A 174 1.59 -10.59 -21.11
C TYR A 174 2.06 -11.98 -21.56
N PRO A 175 1.19 -13.04 -21.44
CA PRO A 175 1.55 -14.39 -21.88
C PRO A 175 1.91 -14.51 -23.37
N ASP A 176 1.36 -13.63 -24.20
CA ASP A 176 1.61 -13.58 -25.66
C ASP A 176 2.92 -12.83 -26.01
N GLY A 177 3.69 -12.42 -24.99
CA GLY A 177 4.94 -11.69 -25.15
C GLY A 177 4.77 -10.18 -25.32
N LYS A 178 3.55 -9.66 -25.39
CA LYS A 178 3.31 -8.22 -25.38
C LYS A 178 3.77 -7.58 -24.10
N TYR A 179 4.20 -6.34 -24.23
CA TYR A 179 4.71 -5.51 -23.17
C TYR A 179 3.97 -4.18 -23.13
N GLU A 180 3.60 -3.73 -21.93
CA GLU A 180 2.88 -2.47 -21.74
C GLU A 180 3.36 -1.75 -20.49
N VAL A 181 3.61 -0.44 -20.59
CA VAL A 181 3.85 0.43 -19.43
C VAL A 181 2.50 0.80 -18.82
N LEU A 182 2.26 0.36 -17.60
CA LEU A 182 1.02 0.66 -16.86
C LEU A 182 1.09 1.99 -16.12
N LEU A 183 2.26 2.32 -15.57
CA LEU A 183 2.50 3.58 -14.86
C LEU A 183 3.99 3.91 -14.92
N SER A 184 4.31 5.19 -15.13
CA SER A 184 5.66 5.72 -14.96
C SER A 184 5.62 6.95 -14.06
N VAL A 185 6.42 6.93 -13.00
CA VAL A 185 6.64 8.04 -12.06
C VAL A 185 8.12 8.44 -12.17
N PRO A 186 8.48 9.30 -13.13
CA PRO A 186 9.88 9.62 -13.45
C PRO A 186 10.58 10.45 -12.38
N ARG A 187 9.82 11.07 -11.48
CA ARG A 187 10.29 11.81 -10.30
C ARG A 187 9.44 11.39 -9.11
N TYR A 188 9.86 10.32 -8.44
CA TYR A 188 9.21 9.88 -7.21
C TYR A 188 9.48 10.89 -6.09
N ASN A 189 8.50 11.08 -5.22
CA ASN A 189 8.63 11.92 -4.03
C ASN A 189 8.03 11.20 -2.82
N PHE A 190 8.84 10.98 -1.80
CA PHE A 190 8.43 10.31 -0.56
C PHE A 190 7.24 11.01 0.12
N ASN A 191 7.14 12.34 0.00
CA ASN A 191 6.04 13.11 0.56
C ASN A 191 4.79 13.13 -0.33
N TRP A 192 4.80 12.48 -1.50
CA TRP A 192 3.70 12.44 -2.45
C TRP A 192 3.39 11.01 -2.91
N GLN A 193 3.00 10.15 -1.96
CA GLN A 193 2.73 8.73 -2.20
C GLN A 193 1.26 8.51 -2.57
N GLN A 194 0.92 8.68 -3.83
CA GLN A 194 -0.46 8.58 -4.32
C GLN A 194 -0.79 7.18 -4.86
N SER A 195 -2.09 6.83 -4.83
CA SER A 195 -2.64 5.73 -5.60
C SER A 195 -3.09 6.25 -6.97
N TYR A 196 -2.55 5.67 -8.01
CA TYR A 196 -2.89 5.99 -9.40
C TYR A 196 -3.97 5.02 -9.88
N ARG A 197 -5.20 5.53 -9.95
CA ARG A 197 -6.36 4.74 -10.37
C ARG A 197 -6.45 4.68 -11.89
N PHE A 198 -6.70 3.49 -12.44
CA PHE A 198 -7.03 3.37 -13.85
C PHE A 198 -8.37 4.07 -14.16
N ALA A 199 -8.47 4.76 -15.29
CA ALA A 199 -9.70 5.38 -15.74
C ALA A 199 -10.80 4.34 -15.99
N GLN A 200 -10.40 3.16 -16.48
CA GLN A 200 -11.20 1.95 -16.57
C GLN A 200 -10.41 0.81 -15.92
N PRO A 201 -11.03 -0.05 -15.11
CA PRO A 201 -10.34 -1.21 -14.56
C PRO A 201 -9.64 -2.03 -15.67
N LYS A 202 -8.39 -2.42 -15.41
CA LYS A 202 -7.52 -3.05 -16.40
C LYS A 202 -7.57 -4.56 -16.25
N HIS A 203 -8.08 -5.27 -17.26
CA HIS A 203 -7.99 -6.72 -17.33
C HIS A 203 -6.56 -7.15 -17.70
N VAL A 204 -6.03 -8.09 -16.94
CA VAL A 204 -4.78 -8.80 -17.20
C VAL A 204 -5.05 -10.31 -17.22
N PRO A 205 -4.74 -11.01 -18.32
CA PRO A 205 -4.99 -12.44 -18.43
C PRO A 205 -4.08 -13.26 -17.53
N ALA A 206 -4.49 -14.48 -17.21
CA ALA A 206 -3.68 -15.46 -16.49
C ALA A 206 -2.30 -15.61 -17.13
N GLY A 207 -1.26 -15.72 -16.31
CA GLY A 207 0.14 -15.79 -16.77
C GLY A 207 0.81 -14.42 -16.98
N THR A 208 0.08 -13.30 -16.81
CA THR A 208 0.69 -11.95 -16.85
C THR A 208 1.63 -11.77 -15.66
N ARG A 209 2.77 -11.15 -15.93
CA ARG A 209 3.73 -10.69 -14.92
C ARG A 209 3.72 -9.17 -14.85
N ILE A 210 3.60 -8.63 -13.64
CA ILE A 210 3.81 -7.20 -13.39
C ILE A 210 5.24 -7.03 -12.88
N LEU A 211 6.02 -6.27 -13.65
CA LEU A 211 7.38 -5.88 -13.30
C LEU A 211 7.32 -4.49 -12.70
N CYS A 212 7.84 -4.35 -11.48
CA CYS A 212 8.04 -3.07 -10.82
C CYS A 212 9.53 -2.78 -10.86
N THR A 213 9.92 -1.72 -11.55
CA THR A 213 11.29 -1.23 -11.58
C THR A 213 11.37 0.14 -10.93
N GLY A 214 12.47 0.45 -10.28
CA GLY A 214 12.67 1.74 -9.65
C GLY A 214 14.13 2.03 -9.39
N GLY A 215 14.42 3.28 -9.09
CA GLY A 215 15.76 3.76 -8.80
C GLY A 215 15.82 4.52 -7.49
N PHE A 216 16.97 4.40 -6.83
CA PHE A 216 17.32 5.13 -5.64
C PHE A 216 18.49 6.08 -5.90
N ASP A 217 18.46 7.24 -5.26
CA ASP A 217 19.55 8.19 -5.20
C ASP A 217 20.04 8.32 -3.74
N ASN A 218 21.14 7.61 -3.45
CA ASN A 218 21.85 7.64 -2.17
C ASN A 218 23.04 8.62 -2.20
N SER A 219 23.10 9.53 -3.15
CA SER A 219 24.17 10.50 -3.25
C SER A 219 23.96 11.73 -2.36
N SER A 220 25.02 12.53 -2.22
CA SER A 220 24.96 13.82 -1.54
C SER A 220 24.16 14.89 -2.31
N PHE A 221 23.76 14.62 -3.57
CA PHE A 221 22.93 15.52 -4.35
C PHE A 221 21.43 15.34 -4.07
N ASN A 222 21.01 14.24 -3.43
CA ASN A 222 19.66 14.06 -2.96
C ASN A 222 19.44 14.82 -1.64
N PRO A 223 18.66 15.93 -1.63
CA PRO A 223 18.48 16.75 -0.44
C PRO A 223 17.70 16.05 0.68
N ASP A 224 16.93 14.99 0.35
CA ASP A 224 16.15 14.23 1.31
C ASP A 224 16.93 13.04 1.90
N ASN A 225 18.15 12.77 1.40
CA ASN A 225 18.98 11.64 1.86
C ASN A 225 19.51 11.90 3.28
N PRO A 226 19.19 11.06 4.26
CA PRO A 226 19.62 11.27 5.65
C PRO A 226 21.13 11.15 5.84
N ASP A 227 21.78 10.22 5.14
CA ASP A 227 23.23 9.98 5.20
C ASP A 227 23.72 9.29 3.92
N PRO A 228 24.37 10.01 3.02
CA PRO A 228 24.92 9.44 1.79
C PRO A 228 26.18 8.57 1.99
N THR A 229 26.78 8.60 3.18
CA THR A 229 28.02 7.85 3.47
C THR A 229 27.77 6.39 3.83
N GLN A 230 26.52 6.02 4.10
CA GLN A 230 26.13 4.68 4.49
C GLN A 230 25.51 3.90 3.33
N SER A 231 25.81 2.60 3.29
CA SER A 231 25.01 1.67 2.48
C SER A 231 23.65 1.44 3.15
N VAL A 232 22.59 1.27 2.34
CA VAL A 232 21.22 1.17 2.82
C VAL A 232 20.59 -0.12 2.40
N HIS A 233 19.85 -0.74 3.30
CA HIS A 233 19.15 -2.01 3.13
C HIS A 233 17.64 -1.82 3.31
N TRP A 234 16.89 -2.90 3.10
CA TRP A 234 15.49 -2.96 3.45
C TRP A 234 15.29 -2.71 4.94
N GLY A 235 14.32 -1.86 5.27
CA GLY A 235 13.88 -1.62 6.64
C GLY A 235 12.64 -0.74 6.69
N ASP A 236 12.01 -0.70 7.87
CA ASP A 236 10.72 -0.03 8.08
C ASP A 236 10.87 1.47 8.29
N GLN A 237 12.04 1.93 8.73
CA GLN A 237 12.27 3.33 9.05
C GLN A 237 12.53 4.17 7.79
N SER A 238 12.12 5.44 7.80
CA SER A 238 12.29 6.32 6.65
C SER A 238 13.75 6.63 6.27
N PHE A 239 14.70 6.36 7.15
CA PHE A 239 16.15 6.45 6.87
C PHE A 239 16.74 5.14 6.32
N GLU A 240 16.01 4.03 6.39
CA GLU A 240 16.22 2.79 5.64
C GLU A 240 15.48 2.90 4.30
N GLU A 241 15.33 1.80 3.55
CA GLU A 241 14.57 1.83 2.30
C GLU A 241 13.62 0.66 2.14
N MET A 242 12.56 0.92 1.38
CA MET A 242 11.63 -0.09 0.87
C MET A 242 11.51 0.01 -0.64
N PHE A 243 11.19 -1.12 -1.29
CA PHE A 243 10.80 -1.15 -2.68
C PHE A 243 9.56 -2.02 -2.85
N ILE A 244 8.39 -1.38 -2.98
CA ILE A 244 7.12 -2.07 -3.09
C ILE A 244 6.25 -1.43 -4.18
N GLY A 245 5.83 -2.21 -5.14
CA GLY A 245 4.79 -1.84 -6.08
C GLY A 245 3.43 -2.38 -5.63
N PHE A 246 2.70 -1.61 -4.82
CA PHE A 246 1.34 -1.98 -4.42
C PHE A 246 0.35 -1.87 -5.56
N LEU A 247 -0.67 -2.70 -5.54
CA LEU A 247 -1.82 -2.59 -6.42
C LEU A 247 -3.10 -3.15 -5.77
N THR A 248 -4.24 -2.68 -6.24
CA THR A 248 -5.55 -3.22 -5.87
C THR A 248 -6.10 -4.03 -7.03
N ALA A 249 -6.52 -5.26 -6.75
CA ALA A 249 -6.96 -6.21 -7.76
C ALA A 249 -8.17 -7.01 -7.29
N SER A 250 -8.82 -7.67 -8.23
CA SER A 250 -9.78 -8.74 -8.00
C SER A 250 -9.56 -9.87 -9.00
N ASP A 251 -9.92 -11.09 -8.62
CA ASP A 251 -10.02 -12.17 -9.61
C ASP A 251 -11.25 -11.94 -10.51
N VAL A 252 -11.13 -12.31 -11.78
CA VAL A 252 -12.31 -12.40 -12.65
C VAL A 252 -13.11 -13.61 -12.21
N ALA A 253 -14.39 -13.42 -11.86
CA ALA A 253 -15.27 -14.55 -11.57
C ALA A 253 -15.28 -15.51 -12.77
N PRO A 254 -15.22 -16.84 -12.55
CA PRO A 254 -15.39 -17.79 -13.64
C PRO A 254 -16.70 -17.46 -14.37
N ARG A 255 -16.63 -17.30 -15.71
CA ARG A 255 -17.86 -17.23 -16.50
C ARG A 255 -18.68 -18.47 -16.18
N ALA A 256 -19.89 -18.28 -15.65
CA ALA A 256 -20.85 -19.37 -15.57
C ALA A 256 -20.89 -20.01 -16.96
N ALA A 257 -20.66 -21.33 -17.04
CA ALA A 257 -20.79 -22.06 -18.30
C ALA A 257 -22.19 -21.77 -18.80
N VAL A 258 -22.29 -21.06 -19.92
CA VAL A 258 -23.59 -20.91 -20.63
C VAL A 258 -23.95 -22.31 -21.01
N GLY A 259 -24.95 -22.89 -20.29
CA GLY A 259 -25.50 -24.20 -20.62
C GLY A 259 -25.91 -24.14 -22.09
N SER A 260 -25.28 -24.97 -22.89
CA SER A 260 -25.76 -25.21 -24.25
C SER A 260 -27.19 -25.75 -24.17
N PRO A 261 -28.09 -25.28 -25.03
CA PRO A 261 -29.48 -25.72 -25.05
C PRO A 261 -29.62 -27.19 -25.35
#